data_04c67fb51a9be3e75769c2fb71e6f97f
#
_entry.id   04c67fb51a9be3e75769c2fb71e6f97f
#
_cell.length_a   1.000
_cell.length_b   1.000
_cell.length_c   1.000
_cell.angle_alpha   90.00
_cell.angle_beta   90.00
_cell.angle_gamma   90.00
#
_symmetry.space_group_name_H-M   'P 1'
#
loop_
_entity.id
_entity.type
_entity.pdbx_description
1 polymer ?
#
loop_
_entity_poly.entity_id
_entity_poly.type
_entity_poly.pdbx_seq_one_letter_code
_entity_poly.pdbx_strand_id
1 'polypeptide(L)'
;QIETAYQREVKLESGGSIVIDDTEALVAIDINSSQATSGKDIEETATNTNLEACREIARQFKLRDIGGLVVIDFIDMMRLENKRAVEDEMRKALSNDRARVQVGRISRFGLLELSRQRMRSSLSERWTQDVNTLSTSVLRLVEEETSKQNTSEVRAIVSPDMSSLLLNERRIRLNDIEARSNTKVVVISDATRPDSRFEVLRIKDGKIVIGEG
;
A
#
# COMPACT_ATOMS: atom_id res chain seq x y z
N GLN A 1 -5.83 -12.15 3.86
CA GLN A 1 -6.67 -11.01 3.42
C GLN A 1 -6.06 -9.63 3.76
N ILE A 2 -5.25 -9.52 4.79
CA ILE A 2 -4.59 -8.23 5.14
C ILE A 2 -3.41 -7.97 4.21
N GLU A 3 -2.63 -8.99 3.84
CA GLU A 3 -1.51 -8.85 2.89
C GLU A 3 -1.96 -8.44 1.48
N THR A 4 -3.12 -8.92 1.02
CA THR A 4 -3.68 -8.55 -0.29
C THR A 4 -4.17 -7.09 -0.37
N ALA A 5 -4.47 -6.46 0.77
CA ALA A 5 -4.88 -5.05 0.81
C ALA A 5 -3.73 -4.07 0.51
N TYR A 6 -2.48 -4.52 0.59
CA TYR A 6 -1.29 -3.69 0.32
C TYR A 6 -0.64 -4.00 -1.03
N GLN A 7 -1.09 -5.05 -1.73
CA GLN A 7 -0.53 -5.38 -3.04
C GLN A 7 -1.04 -4.41 -4.10
N ARG A 8 -0.12 -3.90 -4.92
CA ARG A 8 -0.43 -3.05 -6.06
C ARG A 8 -1.34 -3.76 -7.06
N GLU A 9 -1.09 -5.05 -7.29
CA GLU A 9 -1.83 -5.90 -8.20
C GLU A 9 -2.79 -6.80 -7.44
N VAL A 10 -4.05 -6.88 -7.90
CA VAL A 10 -5.09 -7.76 -7.36
C VAL A 10 -5.57 -8.67 -8.48
N LYS A 11 -5.47 -9.97 -8.28
CA LYS A 11 -5.92 -10.98 -9.26
C LYS A 11 -7.43 -11.13 -9.22
N LEU A 12 -8.03 -11.28 -10.41
CA LEU A 12 -9.43 -11.59 -10.60
C LEU A 12 -9.64 -13.12 -10.69
N GLU A 13 -10.84 -13.60 -10.36
CA GLU A 13 -11.17 -15.03 -10.42
C GLU A 13 -11.09 -15.60 -11.84
N SER A 14 -11.43 -14.77 -12.85
CA SER A 14 -11.30 -15.11 -14.27
C SER A 14 -9.85 -15.22 -14.75
N GLY A 15 -8.87 -14.88 -13.91
CA GLY A 15 -7.44 -14.89 -14.22
C GLY A 15 -6.88 -13.54 -14.68
N GLY A 16 -7.71 -12.52 -14.92
CA GLY A 16 -7.27 -11.14 -15.14
C GLY A 16 -6.71 -10.51 -13.86
N SER A 17 -6.30 -9.26 -13.95
CA SER A 17 -5.83 -8.50 -12.79
C SER A 17 -6.22 -7.04 -12.87
N ILE A 18 -6.32 -6.40 -11.72
CA ILE A 18 -6.40 -4.94 -11.57
C ILE A 18 -5.13 -4.43 -10.92
N VAL A 19 -4.59 -3.35 -11.45
CA VAL A 19 -3.41 -2.66 -10.90
C VAL A 19 -3.88 -1.33 -10.34
N ILE A 20 -3.61 -1.07 -9.07
CA ILE A 20 -4.06 0.15 -8.38
C ILE A 20 -2.83 0.98 -8.04
N ASP A 21 -2.72 2.14 -8.65
CA ASP A 21 -1.65 3.10 -8.45
C ASP A 21 -2.19 4.36 -7.76
N ASP A 22 -1.72 4.60 -6.56
CA ASP A 22 -2.01 5.82 -5.80
C ASP A 22 -0.98 6.88 -6.18
N THR A 23 -1.43 7.95 -6.79
CA THR A 23 -0.59 9.09 -7.17
C THR A 23 -0.89 10.30 -6.29
N GLU A 24 -0.06 11.32 -6.33
CA GLU A 24 -0.26 12.54 -5.55
C GLU A 24 -1.60 13.25 -5.87
N ALA A 25 -2.08 13.16 -7.11
CA ALA A 25 -3.27 13.87 -7.57
C ALA A 25 -4.53 13.01 -7.65
N LEU A 26 -4.39 11.73 -7.99
CA LEU A 26 -5.51 10.82 -8.23
C LEU A 26 -5.08 9.35 -8.05
N VAL A 27 -6.06 8.46 -7.99
CA VAL A 27 -5.82 7.02 -8.05
C VAL A 27 -6.08 6.53 -9.46
N ALA A 28 -5.09 5.89 -10.06
CA ALA A 28 -5.21 5.25 -11.37
C ALA A 28 -5.43 3.75 -11.19
N ILE A 29 -6.36 3.18 -11.93
CA ILE A 29 -6.64 1.74 -11.93
C ILE A 29 -6.60 1.25 -13.37
N ASP A 30 -5.74 0.25 -13.62
CA ASP A 30 -5.60 -0.42 -14.91
C ASP A 30 -6.13 -1.86 -14.81
N ILE A 31 -6.84 -2.32 -15.85
CA ILE A 31 -7.44 -3.64 -15.91
C ILE A 31 -6.76 -4.46 -16.99
N ASN A 32 -6.17 -5.57 -16.59
CA ASN A 32 -5.46 -6.48 -17.47
C ASN A 32 -6.22 -7.79 -17.66
N SER A 33 -6.39 -8.23 -18.93
CA SER A 33 -6.93 -9.54 -19.27
C SER A 33 -5.83 -10.59 -19.26
N SER A 34 -6.13 -11.80 -18.75
CA SER A 34 -5.16 -12.90 -18.68
C SER A 34 -4.97 -13.65 -20.00
N GLN A 35 -5.88 -13.54 -20.97
CA GLN A 35 -5.84 -14.34 -22.20
C GLN A 35 -6.12 -13.50 -23.44
N ALA A 36 -5.23 -13.64 -24.42
CA ALA A 36 -5.49 -13.23 -25.79
C ALA A 36 -6.34 -14.33 -26.46
N THR A 37 -7.66 -14.17 -26.45
CA THR A 37 -8.57 -15.01 -27.25
C THR A 37 -8.77 -14.43 -28.65
N SER A 38 -8.97 -15.27 -29.64
CA SER A 38 -9.12 -14.86 -31.04
C SER A 38 -10.62 -14.66 -31.39
N GLY A 39 -10.94 -13.55 -32.00
CA GLY A 39 -12.22 -13.36 -32.69
C GLY A 39 -13.36 -12.83 -31.84
N LYS A 40 -14.56 -13.38 -31.99
CA LYS A 40 -15.81 -12.93 -31.35
C LYS A 40 -15.77 -13.02 -29.81
N ASP A 41 -14.89 -13.85 -29.27
CA ASP A 41 -14.73 -14.07 -27.84
C ASP A 41 -13.98 -12.92 -27.13
N ILE A 42 -13.28 -12.06 -27.89
CA ILE A 42 -12.50 -10.94 -27.31
C ILE A 42 -13.41 -9.91 -26.63
N GLU A 43 -14.47 -9.49 -27.32
CA GLU A 43 -15.42 -8.50 -26.78
C GLU A 43 -16.17 -9.02 -25.56
N GLU A 44 -16.58 -10.29 -25.60
CA GLU A 44 -17.24 -10.93 -24.47
C GLU A 44 -16.31 -11.12 -23.28
N THR A 45 -15.09 -11.57 -23.55
CA THR A 45 -14.06 -11.72 -22.52
C THR A 45 -13.72 -10.35 -21.88
N ALA A 46 -13.51 -9.32 -22.70
CA ALA A 46 -13.26 -7.97 -22.21
C ALA A 46 -14.41 -7.47 -21.32
N THR A 47 -15.65 -7.65 -21.77
CA THR A 47 -16.83 -7.23 -21.02
C THR A 47 -16.93 -7.97 -19.68
N ASN A 48 -16.76 -9.29 -19.69
CA ASN A 48 -16.83 -10.10 -18.46
C ASN A 48 -15.73 -9.74 -17.47
N THR A 49 -14.50 -9.57 -17.95
CA THR A 49 -13.38 -9.12 -17.10
C THR A 49 -13.66 -7.72 -16.51
N ASN A 50 -14.16 -6.79 -17.29
CA ASN A 50 -14.53 -5.46 -16.83
C ASN A 50 -15.65 -5.48 -15.79
N LEU A 51 -16.67 -6.32 -15.97
CA LEU A 51 -17.77 -6.49 -14.99
C LEU A 51 -17.27 -7.08 -13.66
N GLU A 52 -16.36 -8.04 -13.73
CA GLU A 52 -15.72 -8.61 -12.55
C GLU A 52 -14.84 -7.57 -11.85
N ALA A 53 -14.03 -6.83 -12.63
CA ALA A 53 -13.19 -5.76 -12.12
C ALA A 53 -14.01 -4.70 -11.38
N CYS A 54 -15.20 -4.31 -11.85
CA CYS A 54 -16.08 -3.36 -11.16
C CYS A 54 -16.39 -3.79 -9.72
N ARG A 55 -16.69 -5.07 -9.51
CA ARG A 55 -17.01 -5.61 -8.18
C ARG A 55 -15.79 -5.61 -7.29
N GLU A 56 -14.65 -6.04 -7.83
CA GLU A 56 -13.39 -6.07 -7.09
C GLU A 56 -12.89 -4.66 -6.75
N ILE A 57 -12.96 -3.71 -7.68
CA ILE A 57 -12.62 -2.30 -7.43
C ILE A 57 -13.47 -1.73 -6.29
N ALA A 58 -14.78 -1.97 -6.31
CA ALA A 58 -15.68 -1.52 -5.25
C ALA A 58 -15.32 -2.15 -3.87
N ARG A 59 -14.87 -3.42 -3.88
CA ARG A 59 -14.35 -4.09 -2.69
C ARG A 59 -13.05 -3.45 -2.20
N GLN A 60 -12.13 -3.16 -3.12
CA GLN A 60 -10.84 -2.54 -2.81
C GLN A 60 -11.00 -1.10 -2.30
N PHE A 61 -11.98 -0.34 -2.80
CA PHE A 61 -12.28 1.00 -2.28
C PHE A 61 -12.63 0.98 -0.79
N LYS A 62 -13.43 0.01 -0.38
CA LYS A 62 -13.81 -0.17 1.04
C LYS A 62 -12.66 -0.69 1.89
N LEU A 63 -11.89 -1.65 1.35
CA LEU A 63 -10.80 -2.30 2.07
C LEU A 63 -9.63 -1.34 2.32
N ARG A 64 -9.25 -0.57 1.29
CA ARG A 64 -8.12 0.38 1.32
C ARG A 64 -8.52 1.80 1.72
N ASP A 65 -9.83 2.06 1.85
CA ASP A 65 -10.41 3.40 2.07
C ASP A 65 -9.97 4.41 0.99
N ILE A 66 -9.92 3.94 -0.27
CA ILE A 66 -9.55 4.76 -1.41
C ILE A 66 -10.61 5.84 -1.61
N GLY A 67 -10.18 7.09 -1.75
CA GLY A 67 -11.04 8.22 -2.00
C GLY A 67 -10.35 9.33 -2.79
N GLY A 68 -11.10 10.32 -3.18
CA GLY A 68 -10.66 11.39 -4.07
C GLY A 68 -11.09 11.10 -5.51
N LEU A 69 -10.33 11.63 -6.46
CA LEU A 69 -10.53 11.36 -7.89
C LEU A 69 -9.90 10.02 -8.25
N VAL A 70 -10.65 9.17 -8.94
CA VAL A 70 -10.18 7.88 -9.43
C VAL A 70 -10.44 7.80 -10.93
N VAL A 71 -9.45 7.33 -11.67
CA VAL A 71 -9.54 7.06 -13.11
C VAL A 71 -9.33 5.56 -13.32
N ILE A 72 -10.26 4.92 -14.01
CA ILE A 72 -10.22 3.49 -14.31
C ILE A 72 -10.06 3.34 -15.81
N ASP A 73 -9.03 2.61 -16.22
CA ASP A 73 -8.78 2.20 -17.60
C ASP A 73 -9.38 0.81 -17.82
N PHE A 74 -10.54 0.77 -18.50
CA PHE A 74 -11.23 -0.46 -18.82
C PHE A 74 -10.66 -1.08 -20.09
N ILE A 75 -10.65 -2.42 -20.15
CA ILE A 75 -10.34 -3.13 -21.39
C ILE A 75 -11.29 -2.64 -22.47
N ASP A 76 -10.75 -2.33 -23.64
CA ASP A 76 -11.49 -1.76 -24.76
C ASP A 76 -12.72 -2.59 -25.14
N MET A 77 -13.86 -1.92 -25.26
CA MET A 77 -15.12 -2.49 -25.70
C MET A 77 -15.66 -1.69 -26.91
N MET A 78 -16.01 -2.38 -27.97
CA MET A 78 -16.52 -1.77 -29.19
C MET A 78 -17.99 -1.38 -29.06
N ARG A 79 -18.81 -2.23 -28.43
CA ARG A 79 -20.25 -2.07 -28.32
C ARG A 79 -20.63 -1.12 -27.20
N LEU A 80 -21.50 -0.15 -27.54
CA LEU A 80 -22.01 0.81 -26.56
C LEU A 80 -22.83 0.11 -25.44
N GLU A 81 -23.49 -0.99 -25.75
CA GLU A 81 -24.26 -1.79 -24.79
C GLU A 81 -23.36 -2.36 -23.69
N ASN A 82 -22.18 -2.87 -24.07
CA ASN A 82 -21.21 -3.42 -23.13
C ASN A 82 -20.64 -2.30 -22.24
N LYS A 83 -20.32 -1.14 -22.79
CA LYS A 83 -19.90 0.03 -22.00
C LYS A 83 -20.94 0.44 -20.98
N ARG A 84 -22.22 0.49 -21.36
CA ARG A 84 -23.34 0.79 -20.45
C ARG A 84 -23.49 -0.27 -19.37
N ALA A 85 -23.36 -1.55 -19.71
CA ALA A 85 -23.44 -2.65 -18.74
C ALA A 85 -22.34 -2.52 -17.68
N VAL A 86 -21.12 -2.18 -18.07
CA VAL A 86 -19.99 -1.94 -17.15
C VAL A 86 -20.22 -0.69 -16.28
N GLU A 87 -20.71 0.40 -16.86
CA GLU A 87 -21.08 1.60 -16.09
C GLU A 87 -22.15 1.32 -15.04
N ASP A 88 -23.17 0.56 -15.41
CA ASP A 88 -24.28 0.20 -14.51
C ASP A 88 -23.83 -0.75 -13.41
N GLU A 89 -22.95 -1.74 -13.74
CA GLU A 89 -22.39 -2.63 -12.74
C GLU A 89 -21.51 -1.85 -11.74
N MET A 90 -20.72 -0.87 -12.21
CA MET A 90 -19.93 -0.02 -11.33
C MET A 90 -20.82 0.79 -10.38
N ARG A 91 -21.87 1.42 -10.89
CA ARG A 91 -22.85 2.14 -10.04
C ARG A 91 -23.51 1.21 -9.03
N LYS A 92 -23.87 0.00 -9.46
CA LYS A 92 -24.47 -1.03 -8.60
C LYS A 92 -23.51 -1.49 -7.51
N ALA A 93 -22.26 -1.79 -7.85
CA ALA A 93 -21.24 -2.24 -6.90
C ALA A 93 -20.94 -1.18 -5.82
N LEU A 94 -21.05 0.11 -6.19
CA LEU A 94 -20.83 1.25 -5.30
C LEU A 94 -22.09 1.75 -4.58
N SER A 95 -23.28 1.23 -4.91
CA SER A 95 -24.55 1.71 -4.32
C SER A 95 -24.64 1.57 -2.80
N ASN A 96 -23.95 0.56 -2.25
CA ASN A 96 -23.90 0.28 -0.81
C ASN A 96 -22.63 0.86 -0.13
N ASP A 97 -21.94 1.79 -0.78
CA ASP A 97 -20.82 2.48 -0.14
C ASP A 97 -21.34 3.55 0.84
N ARG A 98 -20.69 3.65 1.99
CA ARG A 98 -21.01 4.68 2.99
C ARG A 98 -20.54 6.07 2.56
N ALA A 99 -19.51 6.11 1.70
CA ALA A 99 -18.99 7.32 1.13
C ALA A 99 -19.86 7.82 -0.02
N ARG A 100 -19.97 9.13 -0.19
CA ARG A 100 -20.63 9.71 -1.36
C ARG A 100 -19.77 9.46 -2.60
N VAL A 101 -20.34 8.77 -3.60
CA VAL A 101 -19.66 8.43 -4.84
C VAL A 101 -20.40 9.05 -6.03
N GLN A 102 -19.66 9.63 -6.95
CA GLN A 102 -20.16 10.10 -8.25
C GLN A 102 -19.43 9.34 -9.34
N VAL A 103 -20.16 8.62 -10.18
CA VAL A 103 -19.61 7.79 -11.27
C VAL A 103 -19.93 8.43 -12.60
N GLY A 104 -18.88 8.71 -13.37
CA GLY A 104 -18.98 9.24 -14.72
C GLY A 104 -19.44 8.20 -15.75
N ARG A 105 -19.22 8.50 -17.02
CA ARG A 105 -19.41 7.59 -18.14
C ARG A 105 -18.05 7.18 -18.69
N ILE A 106 -18.00 6.01 -19.33
CA ILE A 106 -16.80 5.58 -20.05
C ILE A 106 -16.61 6.50 -21.25
N SER A 107 -15.47 7.16 -21.29
CA SER A 107 -15.10 8.08 -22.37
C SER A 107 -14.81 7.32 -23.67
N ARG A 108 -14.60 8.06 -24.75
CA ARG A 108 -14.13 7.49 -26.03
C ARG A 108 -12.75 6.84 -25.94
N PHE A 109 -12.00 7.14 -24.90
CA PHE A 109 -10.67 6.58 -24.64
C PHE A 109 -10.68 5.34 -23.72
N GLY A 110 -11.86 4.81 -23.36
CA GLY A 110 -11.97 3.68 -22.45
C GLY A 110 -11.96 4.05 -20.98
N LEU A 111 -11.69 5.31 -20.63
CA LEU A 111 -11.51 5.76 -19.27
C LEU A 111 -12.85 6.08 -18.57
N LEU A 112 -13.01 5.61 -17.35
CA LEU A 112 -14.10 6.01 -16.47
C LEU A 112 -13.55 6.82 -15.31
N GLU A 113 -14.07 8.02 -15.15
CA GLU A 113 -13.75 8.90 -14.04
C GLU A 113 -14.81 8.76 -12.95
N LEU A 114 -14.38 8.64 -11.70
CA LEU A 114 -15.27 8.71 -10.55
C LEU A 114 -14.65 9.51 -9.42
N SER A 115 -15.51 10.06 -8.57
CA SER A 115 -15.11 10.75 -7.35
C SER A 115 -15.74 10.04 -6.16
N ARG A 116 -14.93 9.69 -5.17
CA ARG A 116 -15.38 9.10 -3.90
C ARG A 116 -14.93 9.98 -2.75
N GLN A 117 -15.86 10.34 -1.89
CA GLN A 117 -15.56 11.14 -0.70
C GLN A 117 -14.59 10.38 0.21
N ARG A 118 -13.47 11.00 0.58
CA ARG A 118 -12.56 10.44 1.60
C ARG A 118 -13.25 10.48 2.96
N MET A 119 -13.43 9.32 3.56
CA MET A 119 -14.01 9.20 4.90
C MET A 119 -12.93 9.25 5.99
N ARG A 120 -11.73 8.75 5.67
CA ARG A 120 -10.54 8.72 6.53
C ARG A 120 -9.30 8.85 5.66
N SER A 121 -8.14 8.96 6.29
CA SER A 121 -6.87 8.80 5.58
C SER A 121 -6.82 7.42 4.91
N SER A 122 -6.28 7.36 3.69
CA SER A 122 -6.13 6.08 2.99
C SER A 122 -5.32 5.08 3.82
N LEU A 123 -5.44 3.80 3.51
CA LEU A 123 -4.68 2.76 4.21
C LEU A 123 -3.18 2.98 4.06
N SER A 124 -2.72 3.42 2.88
CA SER A 124 -1.33 3.77 2.62
C SER A 124 -0.86 4.97 3.46
N GLU A 125 -1.68 6.03 3.57
CA GLU A 125 -1.37 7.19 4.43
C GLU A 125 -1.30 6.80 5.91
N ARG A 126 -2.25 5.98 6.39
CA ARG A 126 -2.23 5.47 7.79
C ARG A 126 -1.02 4.60 8.04
N TRP A 127 -0.68 3.73 7.09
CA TRP A 127 0.51 2.90 7.16
C TRP A 127 1.79 3.73 7.26
N THR A 128 1.94 4.74 6.41
CA THR A 128 3.08 5.67 6.46
C THR A 128 3.14 6.42 7.79
N GLN A 129 1.99 6.81 8.35
CA GLN A 129 1.91 7.42 9.69
C GLN A 129 2.33 6.42 10.78
N ASP A 130 1.88 5.18 10.71
CA ASP A 130 2.24 4.13 11.67
C ASP A 130 3.74 3.81 11.63
N VAL A 131 4.33 3.69 10.43
CA VAL A 131 5.77 3.47 10.26
C VAL A 131 6.59 4.67 10.78
N ASN A 132 6.14 5.91 10.52
CA ASN A 132 6.77 7.11 11.07
C ASN A 132 6.69 7.16 12.60
N THR A 133 5.57 6.81 13.17
CA THR A 133 5.36 6.75 14.64
C THR A 133 6.25 5.67 15.26
N LEU A 134 6.29 4.49 14.66
CA LEU A 134 7.16 3.38 15.09
C LEU A 134 8.64 3.73 14.94
N SER A 135 9.04 4.45 13.87
CA SER A 135 10.42 4.91 13.71
C SER A 135 10.88 5.80 14.87
N THR A 136 9.97 6.65 15.36
CA THR A 136 10.23 7.48 16.54
C THR A 136 10.41 6.64 17.81
N SER A 137 9.62 5.57 17.95
CA SER A 137 9.74 4.63 19.07
C SER A 137 11.05 3.84 19.00
N VAL A 138 11.46 3.39 17.80
CA VAL A 138 12.76 2.74 17.58
C VAL A 138 13.91 3.68 17.98
N LEU A 139 13.89 4.93 17.50
CA LEU A 139 14.93 5.91 17.81
C LEU A 139 15.01 6.20 19.31
N ARG A 140 13.88 6.29 20.00
CA ARG A 140 13.84 6.49 21.46
C ARG A 140 14.46 5.32 22.20
N LEU A 141 14.15 4.07 21.82
CA LEU A 141 14.74 2.89 22.42
C LEU A 141 16.24 2.77 22.12
N VAL A 142 16.65 3.09 20.88
CA VAL A 142 18.07 3.17 20.54
C VAL A 142 18.79 4.20 21.40
N GLU A 143 18.24 5.39 21.60
CA GLU A 143 18.81 6.43 22.46
C GLU A 143 18.89 5.98 23.93
N GLU A 144 17.86 5.29 24.41
CA GLU A 144 17.83 4.71 25.76
C GLU A 144 18.92 3.65 25.93
N GLU A 145 19.04 2.71 25.00
CA GLU A 145 20.02 1.61 25.08
C GLU A 145 21.46 2.12 24.89
N THR A 146 21.68 3.13 24.06
CA THR A 146 23.01 3.75 23.90
C THR A 146 23.46 4.52 25.13
N SER A 147 22.53 5.02 25.95
CA SER A 147 22.82 5.77 27.18
C SER A 147 23.21 4.87 28.36
N LYS A 148 23.00 3.56 28.25
CA LYS A 148 23.34 2.60 29.31
C LYS A 148 24.86 2.37 29.39
N GLN A 149 25.40 2.26 30.60
CA GLN A 149 26.84 2.10 30.84
C GLN A 149 27.42 0.84 30.15
N ASN A 150 28.63 0.99 29.61
CA ASN A 150 29.39 -0.06 28.93
C ASN A 150 28.70 -0.63 27.67
N THR A 151 27.89 0.17 26.98
CA THR A 151 27.33 -0.20 25.69
C THR A 151 28.36 0.08 24.60
N SER A 152 28.73 -0.95 23.83
CA SER A 152 29.66 -0.81 22.69
C SER A 152 28.93 -0.63 21.36
N GLU A 153 27.78 -1.29 21.20
CA GLU A 153 26.99 -1.23 20.00
C GLU A 153 25.51 -1.48 20.32
N VAL A 154 24.62 -0.81 19.59
CA VAL A 154 23.18 -1.07 19.62
C VAL A 154 22.72 -1.48 18.22
N ARG A 155 21.98 -2.57 18.11
CA ARG A 155 21.42 -3.08 16.85
C ARG A 155 19.91 -2.91 16.84
N ALA A 156 19.38 -2.23 15.83
CA ALA A 156 17.95 -2.16 15.56
C ALA A 156 17.62 -3.10 14.40
N ILE A 157 16.88 -4.17 14.67
CA ILE A 157 16.42 -5.14 13.68
C ILE A 157 14.99 -4.75 13.31
N VAL A 158 14.79 -4.36 12.06
CA VAL A 158 13.55 -3.75 11.57
C VAL A 158 13.18 -4.29 10.18
N SER A 159 11.96 -4.04 9.73
CA SER A 159 11.55 -4.35 8.35
C SER A 159 12.34 -3.53 7.31
N PRO A 160 12.33 -3.95 6.03
CA PRO A 160 13.00 -3.21 4.95
C PRO A 160 12.54 -1.76 4.83
N ASP A 161 11.23 -1.49 4.95
CA ASP A 161 10.65 -0.15 4.85
C ASP A 161 11.08 0.73 6.02
N MET A 162 11.05 0.20 7.23
CA MET A 162 11.54 0.88 8.43
C MET A 162 13.06 1.16 8.34
N SER A 163 13.84 0.21 7.83
CA SER A 163 15.28 0.36 7.62
C SER A 163 15.56 1.51 6.64
N SER A 164 14.81 1.55 5.51
CA SER A 164 14.92 2.63 4.53
C SER A 164 14.60 3.99 5.14
N LEU A 165 13.52 4.09 5.92
CA LEU A 165 13.11 5.31 6.61
C LEU A 165 14.18 5.79 7.61
N LEU A 166 14.71 4.89 8.44
CA LEU A 166 15.71 5.22 9.45
C LEU A 166 17.02 5.67 8.82
N LEU A 167 17.49 4.98 7.79
CA LEU A 167 18.79 5.24 7.17
C LEU A 167 18.79 6.43 6.20
N ASN A 168 17.65 6.79 5.62
CA ASN A 168 17.53 7.91 4.69
C ASN A 168 16.94 9.15 5.36
N GLU A 169 15.73 9.06 5.91
CA GLU A 169 15.03 10.24 6.42
C GLU A 169 15.42 10.60 7.86
N ARG A 170 15.79 9.60 8.69
CA ARG A 170 16.16 9.79 10.11
C ARG A 170 17.67 9.71 10.36
N ARG A 171 18.47 9.66 9.31
CA ARG A 171 19.93 9.48 9.40
C ARG A 171 20.63 10.52 10.28
N ILE A 172 20.22 11.78 10.16
CA ILE A 172 20.80 12.87 10.98
C ILE A 172 20.62 12.56 12.46
N ARG A 173 19.43 12.09 12.86
CA ARG A 173 19.14 11.77 14.26
C ARG A 173 19.92 10.55 14.76
N LEU A 174 20.11 9.53 13.91
CA LEU A 174 20.95 8.38 14.24
C LEU A 174 22.41 8.82 14.48
N ASN A 175 22.96 9.66 13.60
CA ASN A 175 24.30 10.19 13.73
C ASN A 175 24.45 11.05 15.02
N ASP A 176 23.43 11.82 15.37
CA ASP A 176 23.43 12.61 16.62
C ASP A 176 23.45 11.71 17.87
N ILE A 177 22.70 10.60 17.85
CA ILE A 177 22.70 9.62 18.94
C ILE A 177 24.08 8.99 19.07
N GLU A 178 24.69 8.53 17.97
CA GLU A 178 26.04 7.96 17.97
C GLU A 178 27.09 8.95 18.51
N ALA A 179 27.03 10.19 18.05
CA ALA A 179 27.99 11.26 18.47
C ALA A 179 27.89 11.58 19.96
N ARG A 180 26.65 11.61 20.52
CA ARG A 180 26.42 11.92 21.94
C ARG A 180 26.80 10.78 22.87
N SER A 181 26.49 9.54 22.47
CA SER A 181 26.68 8.35 23.28
C SER A 181 28.06 7.70 23.10
N ASN A 182 28.78 8.08 22.05
CA ASN A 182 29.99 7.40 21.58
C ASN A 182 29.79 5.89 21.40
N THR A 183 28.60 5.51 20.99
CA THR A 183 28.16 4.13 20.81
C THR A 183 27.73 3.92 19.35
N LYS A 184 28.16 2.83 18.73
CA LYS A 184 27.80 2.51 17.36
C LYS A 184 26.34 2.04 17.27
N VAL A 185 25.57 2.57 16.31
CA VAL A 185 24.22 2.14 16.02
C VAL A 185 24.16 1.44 14.66
N VAL A 186 23.68 0.21 14.64
CA VAL A 186 23.55 -0.60 13.42
C VAL A 186 22.09 -0.89 13.15
N VAL A 187 21.59 -0.50 11.98
CA VAL A 187 20.25 -0.84 11.52
C VAL A 187 20.35 -2.06 10.62
N ILE A 188 19.65 -3.14 11.00
CA ILE A 188 19.63 -4.41 10.28
C ILE A 188 18.23 -4.58 9.65
N SER A 189 18.19 -4.72 8.33
CA SER A 189 16.96 -5.01 7.59
C SER A 189 16.66 -6.51 7.63
N ASP A 190 15.48 -6.90 8.11
CA ASP A 190 15.00 -8.27 8.14
C ASP A 190 13.71 -8.38 7.31
N ALA A 191 13.80 -9.00 6.12
CA ALA A 191 12.69 -9.15 5.20
C ALA A 191 11.57 -10.08 5.70
N THR A 192 11.84 -10.88 6.73
CA THR A 192 10.83 -11.76 7.34
C THR A 192 10.01 -11.07 8.42
N ARG A 193 10.45 -9.90 8.84
CA ARG A 193 9.84 -9.14 9.93
C ARG A 193 8.74 -8.22 9.41
N PRO A 194 7.52 -8.27 9.98
CA PRO A 194 6.47 -7.32 9.62
C PRO A 194 6.82 -5.90 10.11
N ASP A 195 6.34 -4.88 9.39
CA ASP A 195 6.65 -3.47 9.70
C ASP A 195 6.20 -3.00 11.08
N SER A 196 5.24 -3.70 11.69
CA SER A 196 4.76 -3.41 13.04
C SER A 196 5.64 -3.96 14.16
N ARG A 197 6.71 -4.71 13.83
CA ARG A 197 7.59 -5.34 14.82
C ARG A 197 9.02 -4.94 14.59
N PHE A 198 9.68 -4.56 15.66
CA PHE A 198 11.10 -4.28 15.69
C PHE A 198 11.74 -4.84 16.95
N GLU A 199 13.05 -4.96 16.95
CA GLU A 199 13.84 -5.42 18.08
C GLU A 199 15.09 -4.54 18.20
N VAL A 200 15.40 -4.13 19.43
CA VAL A 200 16.62 -3.36 19.72
C VAL A 200 17.48 -4.20 20.66
N LEU A 201 18.67 -4.54 20.18
CA LEU A 201 19.64 -5.34 20.93
C LEU A 201 20.82 -4.48 21.36
N ARG A 202 21.21 -4.57 22.61
CA ARG A 202 22.41 -3.93 23.15
C ARG A 202 23.57 -4.92 23.19
N ILE A 203 24.74 -4.50 22.77
CA ILE A 203 25.97 -5.27 22.86
C ILE A 203 26.85 -4.65 23.92
N LYS A 204 27.21 -5.45 24.92
CA LYS A 204 28.12 -5.11 26.00
C LYS A 204 29.24 -6.15 26.04
N ASP A 205 30.49 -5.70 25.99
CA ASP A 205 31.69 -6.58 26.05
C ASP A 205 31.62 -7.75 25.05
N GLY A 206 31.09 -7.51 23.82
CA GLY A 206 30.93 -8.50 22.76
C GLY A 206 29.79 -9.52 22.96
N LYS A 207 28.97 -9.34 24.01
CA LYS A 207 27.79 -10.21 24.27
C LYS A 207 26.50 -9.43 24.06
N ILE A 208 25.53 -10.08 23.45
CA ILE A 208 24.16 -9.54 23.29
C ILE A 208 23.48 -9.55 24.65
N VAL A 209 23.01 -8.37 25.06
CA VAL A 209 22.12 -8.22 26.22
C VAL A 209 20.76 -7.85 25.65
N ILE A 210 19.78 -8.74 25.77
CA ILE A 210 18.42 -8.52 25.32
C ILE A 210 17.82 -7.44 26.23
N GLY A 211 17.44 -6.30 25.64
CA GLY A 211 16.64 -5.31 26.34
C GLY A 211 15.22 -5.84 26.48
N GLU A 212 14.76 -6.03 27.71
CA GLU A 212 13.33 -6.25 27.96
C GLU A 212 12.58 -4.97 27.61
N GLY A 213 11.70 -5.06 26.58
CA GLY A 213 10.73 -4.05 26.16
C GLY A 213 9.35 -4.68 26.05
#